data_73813474106a6798a4ecdded38d4add1
#
_entry.id   73813474106a6798a4ecdded38d4add1
#
_cell.length_a   1.000
_cell.length_b   1.000
_cell.length_c   1.000
_cell.angle_alpha   90.00
_cell.angle_beta   90.00
_cell.angle_gamma   90.00
#
_symmetry.space_group_name_H-M   'P 1'
#
loop_
_entity.id
_entity.type
_entity.pdbx_description
1 polymer ?
#
loop_
_entity_poly.entity_id
_entity_poly.type
_entity_poly.pdbx_seq_one_letter_code
_entity_poly.pdbx_strand_id
1 'polypeptide(L)'
;QSLLEDYFRDYLSDMEAHFTSTEVSAQDRLMGYWQKWLDSYCKPIGHQKCLVVKLSAEVADLSEVMRLCLRDGVNSIIDMISGCIVQGQQERSLPQGDSHRMATSLYQLWLGASLMSKLYCNGTPLNKAMATTRSMLIKGE
;
A
#
# COMPACT_ATOMS: atom_id res chain seq x y z
N GLN A 1 -2.17 -4.33 24.08
CA GLN A 1 -2.84 -3.16 23.51
C GLN A 1 -1.87 -2.03 23.30
N SER A 2 -1.82 -1.47 22.10
CA SER A 2 -0.83 -0.49 21.79
C SER A 2 -1.35 0.48 20.74
N LEU A 3 -0.63 1.60 20.63
CA LEU A 3 -0.91 2.58 19.59
C LEU A 3 -0.73 1.97 18.20
N LEU A 4 0.19 1.05 18.06
CA LEU A 4 0.42 0.40 16.77
C LEU A 4 -0.76 -0.46 16.36
N GLU A 5 -1.35 -1.21 17.33
CA GLU A 5 -2.55 -1.99 17.05
C GLU A 5 -3.70 -1.08 16.65
N ASP A 6 -3.87 0.05 17.34
CA ASP A 6 -4.90 1.02 17.02
C ASP A 6 -4.70 1.60 15.63
N TYR A 7 -3.44 1.89 15.29
CA TYR A 7 -3.11 2.42 13.96
C TYR A 7 -3.55 1.46 12.86
N PHE A 8 -3.22 0.17 13.01
CA PHE A 8 -3.59 -0.79 11.98
C PHE A 8 -5.08 -1.02 11.91
N ARG A 9 -5.76 -1.04 13.06
CA ARG A 9 -7.21 -1.18 13.07
C ARG A 9 -7.86 -0.06 12.26
N ASP A 10 -7.43 1.17 12.51
CA ASP A 10 -8.01 2.32 11.81
C ASP A 10 -7.62 2.32 10.33
N TYR A 11 -6.37 2.01 10.05
CA TYR A 11 -5.89 1.96 8.67
C TYR A 11 -6.65 0.91 7.86
N LEU A 12 -6.83 -0.28 8.42
CA LEU A 12 -7.52 -1.36 7.73
C LEU A 12 -8.99 -1.07 7.57
N SER A 13 -9.59 -0.40 8.54
CA SER A 13 -10.99 0.02 8.42
C SER A 13 -11.16 1.01 7.26
N ASP A 14 -10.25 1.96 7.13
CA ASP A 14 -10.30 2.93 6.04
C ASP A 14 -10.08 2.24 4.69
N MET A 15 -9.15 1.28 4.64
CA MET A 15 -8.92 0.51 3.43
C MET A 15 -10.16 -0.29 3.03
N GLU A 16 -10.80 -0.92 3.99
CA GLU A 16 -11.99 -1.71 3.70
C GLU A 16 -13.07 -0.84 3.10
N ALA A 17 -13.30 0.33 3.68
CA ALA A 17 -14.30 1.26 3.14
C ALA A 17 -13.95 1.66 1.70
N HIS A 18 -12.68 1.90 1.45
CA HIS A 18 -12.23 2.30 0.11
C HIS A 18 -12.39 1.16 -0.91
N PHE A 19 -12.03 -0.06 -0.51
CA PHE A 19 -12.01 -1.18 -1.45
C PHE A 19 -13.37 -1.86 -1.62
N THR A 20 -14.37 -1.55 -0.79
CA THR A 20 -15.69 -2.15 -0.93
C THR A 20 -16.66 -1.29 -1.72
N SER A 21 -16.26 -0.10 -2.12
CA SER A 21 -17.10 0.73 -2.97
C SER A 21 -17.32 0.03 -4.31
N THR A 22 -18.58 -0.06 -4.75
CA THR A 22 -18.91 -0.71 -6.01
C THR A 22 -19.21 0.27 -7.13
N GLU A 23 -19.01 1.56 -6.87
CA GLU A 23 -19.32 2.60 -7.85
C GLU A 23 -18.28 2.71 -8.95
N VAL A 24 -17.08 2.22 -8.70
CA VAL A 24 -15.99 2.25 -9.68
C VAL A 24 -15.38 0.86 -9.76
N SER A 25 -14.63 0.63 -10.83
CA SER A 25 -14.00 -0.67 -11.04
C SER A 25 -12.96 -0.95 -9.96
N ALA A 26 -12.62 -2.23 -9.81
CA ALA A 26 -11.55 -2.61 -8.89
C ALA A 26 -10.23 -1.98 -9.32
N GLN A 27 -9.99 -1.86 -10.63
CA GLN A 27 -8.79 -1.18 -11.11
C GLN A 27 -8.73 0.26 -10.62
N ASP A 28 -9.86 0.98 -10.72
CA ASP A 28 -9.89 2.37 -10.27
C ASP A 28 -9.73 2.48 -8.77
N ARG A 29 -10.33 1.55 -8.02
CA ARG A 29 -10.17 1.55 -6.56
C ARG A 29 -8.70 1.35 -6.18
N LEU A 30 -8.05 0.41 -6.84
CA LEU A 30 -6.66 0.11 -6.55
C LEU A 30 -5.74 1.26 -6.97
N MET A 31 -5.96 1.82 -8.15
CA MET A 31 -5.17 2.98 -8.57
C MET A 31 -5.38 4.17 -7.65
N GLY A 32 -6.62 4.35 -7.15
CA GLY A 32 -6.90 5.40 -6.19
C GLY A 32 -6.16 5.21 -4.88
N TYR A 33 -5.99 3.97 -4.44
CA TYR A 33 -5.23 3.67 -3.24
C TYR A 33 -3.76 4.12 -3.40
N TRP A 34 -3.15 3.78 -4.54
CA TRP A 34 -1.77 4.18 -4.79
C TRP A 34 -1.63 5.68 -4.99
N GLN A 35 -2.63 6.32 -5.59
CA GLN A 35 -2.61 7.77 -5.75
C GLN A 35 -2.64 8.47 -4.38
N LYS A 36 -3.45 7.95 -3.45
CA LYS A 36 -3.45 8.50 -2.09
C LYS A 36 -2.10 8.32 -1.42
N TRP A 37 -1.46 7.19 -1.65
CA TRP A 37 -0.12 6.96 -1.09
C TRP A 37 0.85 8.00 -1.64
N LEU A 38 0.85 8.20 -2.95
CA LEU A 38 1.71 9.20 -3.58
C LEU A 38 1.43 10.60 -3.04
N ASP A 39 0.17 10.95 -2.93
CA ASP A 39 -0.23 12.28 -2.44
C ASP A 39 0.22 12.50 -1.01
N SER A 40 0.26 11.45 -0.19
CA SER A 40 0.63 11.58 1.21
C SER A 40 2.09 12.01 1.37
N TYR A 41 2.95 11.70 0.42
CA TYR A 41 4.33 12.14 0.48
C TYR A 41 4.45 13.66 0.36
N CYS A 42 3.52 14.27 -0.38
CA CYS A 42 3.56 15.72 -0.62
C CYS A 42 2.99 16.54 0.52
N LYS A 43 2.49 15.88 1.56
CA LYS A 43 1.90 16.59 2.69
C LYS A 43 2.99 17.01 3.67
N PRO A 44 2.73 18.07 4.43
CA PRO A 44 3.71 18.51 5.44
C PRO A 44 4.03 17.40 6.43
N ILE A 45 5.18 17.52 7.04
CA ILE A 45 5.59 16.61 8.10
C ILE A 45 4.50 16.61 9.18
N GLY A 46 4.13 15.43 9.64
CA GLY A 46 3.06 15.28 10.61
C GLY A 46 1.77 14.83 9.98
N HIS A 47 1.62 15.01 8.68
CA HIS A 47 0.46 14.52 7.95
C HIS A 47 0.77 13.26 7.17
N GLN A 48 2.02 12.86 7.13
CA GLN A 48 2.40 11.62 6.48
C GLN A 48 2.00 10.48 7.38
N LYS A 49 1.21 9.57 6.84
CA LYS A 49 0.55 8.58 7.66
C LYS A 49 1.16 7.20 7.59
N CYS A 50 2.19 7.01 6.79
CA CYS A 50 2.72 5.68 6.65
C CYS A 50 3.63 5.32 7.81
N LEU A 51 3.01 4.93 8.91
CA LEU A 51 3.74 4.50 10.08
C LEU A 51 4.60 3.29 9.77
N VAL A 52 4.16 2.44 8.83
CA VAL A 52 4.93 1.28 8.41
C VAL A 52 6.28 1.72 7.84
N VAL A 53 6.29 2.76 6.98
CA VAL A 53 7.54 3.24 6.40
C VAL A 53 8.48 3.74 7.50
N LYS A 54 7.94 4.51 8.45
CA LYS A 54 8.77 5.05 9.53
C LYS A 54 9.37 3.94 10.38
N LEU A 55 8.57 2.97 10.77
CA LEU A 55 9.02 1.91 11.66
C LEU A 55 9.90 0.89 10.94
N SER A 56 9.68 0.70 9.64
CA SER A 56 10.50 -0.27 8.89
C SER A 56 11.97 0.14 8.86
N ALA A 57 12.24 1.43 8.90
CA ALA A 57 13.63 1.91 8.92
C ALA A 57 14.32 1.62 10.24
N GLU A 58 13.55 1.33 11.30
CA GLU A 58 14.09 1.11 12.63
C GLU A 58 13.70 -0.27 13.18
N VAL A 59 13.41 -1.20 12.27
CA VAL A 59 12.87 -2.51 12.67
C VAL A 59 13.81 -3.26 13.61
N ALA A 60 15.12 -3.05 13.48
CA ALA A 60 16.08 -3.74 14.34
C ALA A 60 15.95 -3.31 15.80
N ASP A 61 15.39 -2.13 16.05
CA ASP A 61 15.25 -1.61 17.40
C ASP A 61 13.86 -1.87 17.99
N LEU A 62 12.98 -2.50 17.23
CA LEU A 62 11.64 -2.78 17.73
C LEU A 62 11.65 -3.96 18.67
N SER A 63 10.78 -3.92 19.68
CA SER A 63 10.55 -5.09 20.51
C SER A 63 9.94 -6.20 19.64
N GLU A 64 10.06 -7.43 20.13
CA GLU A 64 9.50 -8.57 19.39
C GLU A 64 7.98 -8.43 19.22
N VAL A 65 7.30 -7.95 20.27
CA VAL A 65 5.85 -7.74 20.20
C VAL A 65 5.50 -6.73 19.12
N MET A 66 6.24 -5.62 19.05
CA MET A 66 5.98 -4.59 18.04
C MET A 66 6.31 -5.10 16.65
N ARG A 67 7.40 -5.84 16.51
CA ARG A 67 7.78 -6.41 15.22
C ARG A 67 6.69 -7.33 14.67
N LEU A 68 6.14 -8.19 15.54
CA LEU A 68 5.08 -9.10 15.14
C LEU A 68 3.80 -8.37 14.79
N CYS A 69 3.47 -7.33 15.55
CA CYS A 69 2.30 -6.50 15.25
C CYS A 69 2.46 -5.82 13.89
N LEU A 70 3.65 -5.30 13.61
CA LEU A 70 3.93 -4.67 12.32
C LEU A 70 3.81 -5.68 11.19
N ARG A 71 4.38 -6.88 11.38
CA ARG A 71 4.29 -7.94 10.37
C ARG A 71 2.84 -8.31 10.07
N ASP A 72 2.06 -8.49 11.12
CA ASP A 72 0.66 -8.92 10.95
C ASP A 72 -0.16 -7.83 10.27
N GLY A 73 0.11 -6.57 10.64
CA GLY A 73 -0.59 -5.45 10.00
C GLY A 73 -0.27 -5.37 8.51
N VAL A 74 1.00 -5.52 8.16
CA VAL A 74 1.42 -5.50 6.76
C VAL A 74 0.78 -6.65 5.99
N ASN A 75 0.76 -7.85 6.58
CA ASN A 75 0.13 -8.98 5.93
C ASN A 75 -1.35 -8.74 5.66
N SER A 76 -2.03 -8.10 6.61
CA SER A 76 -3.44 -7.76 6.42
C SER A 76 -3.64 -6.73 5.30
N ILE A 77 -2.74 -5.77 5.20
CA ILE A 77 -2.79 -4.79 4.11
C ILE A 77 -2.62 -5.49 2.76
N ILE A 78 -1.65 -6.38 2.66
CA ILE A 78 -1.40 -7.12 1.43
C ILE A 78 -2.61 -7.98 1.07
N ASP A 79 -3.23 -8.61 2.06
CA ASP A 79 -4.41 -9.43 1.81
C ASP A 79 -5.57 -8.60 1.25
N MET A 80 -5.76 -7.38 1.75
CA MET A 80 -6.80 -6.51 1.22
C MET A 80 -6.52 -6.10 -0.22
N ILE A 81 -5.27 -5.76 -0.52
CA ILE A 81 -4.88 -5.42 -1.88
C ILE A 81 -5.11 -6.62 -2.79
N SER A 82 -4.72 -7.81 -2.34
CA SER A 82 -4.93 -9.04 -3.10
C SER A 82 -6.40 -9.29 -3.38
N GLY A 83 -7.25 -9.05 -2.38
CA GLY A 83 -8.70 -9.21 -2.56
C GLY A 83 -9.25 -8.27 -3.63
N CYS A 84 -8.77 -7.04 -3.65
CA CYS A 84 -9.17 -6.08 -4.69
C CYS A 84 -8.70 -6.55 -6.07
N ILE A 85 -7.49 -7.11 -6.15
CA ILE A 85 -6.98 -7.64 -7.42
C ILE A 85 -7.85 -8.79 -7.91
N VAL A 86 -8.25 -9.69 -7.00
CA VAL A 86 -9.14 -10.79 -7.36
C VAL A 86 -10.43 -10.26 -7.97
N GLN A 87 -11.04 -9.25 -7.33
CA GLN A 87 -12.26 -8.65 -7.86
C GLN A 87 -12.01 -8.06 -9.25
N GLY A 88 -10.89 -7.38 -9.42
CA GLY A 88 -10.55 -6.80 -10.72
C GLY A 88 -10.33 -7.85 -11.78
N GLN A 89 -9.77 -8.99 -11.41
CA GLN A 89 -9.59 -10.09 -12.36
C GLN A 89 -10.93 -10.71 -12.74
N GLN A 90 -11.85 -10.84 -11.80
CA GLN A 90 -13.18 -11.37 -12.06
C GLN A 90 -13.99 -10.45 -12.97
N GLU A 91 -13.91 -9.17 -12.75
CA GLU A 91 -14.62 -8.19 -13.58
C GLU A 91 -13.83 -7.78 -14.83
N ARG A 92 -12.64 -8.32 -14.99
CA ARG A 92 -11.74 -8.09 -16.13
C ARG A 92 -11.22 -6.66 -16.24
N SER A 93 -11.17 -5.94 -15.12
CA SER A 93 -10.54 -4.63 -15.09
C SER A 93 -9.06 -4.70 -14.73
N LEU A 94 -8.58 -5.86 -14.26
CA LEU A 94 -7.18 -6.04 -13.90
C LEU A 94 -6.61 -7.28 -14.59
N PRO A 95 -5.27 -7.31 -14.79
CA PRO A 95 -4.64 -8.45 -15.44
C PRO A 95 -4.80 -9.74 -14.64
N GLN A 96 -4.85 -10.85 -15.32
CA GLN A 96 -4.89 -12.17 -14.70
C GLN A 96 -3.52 -12.50 -14.12
N GLY A 97 -3.50 -13.43 -13.18
CA GLY A 97 -2.26 -13.88 -12.55
C GLY A 97 -2.46 -14.14 -11.09
N ASP A 98 -1.36 -14.37 -10.39
CA ASP A 98 -1.35 -14.66 -8.96
C ASP A 98 -1.57 -13.35 -8.20
N SER A 99 -2.78 -13.17 -7.68
CA SER A 99 -3.17 -11.91 -7.04
C SER A 99 -2.36 -11.60 -5.81
N HIS A 100 -2.04 -12.60 -4.99
CA HIS A 100 -1.28 -12.38 -3.77
C HIS A 100 0.16 -11.96 -4.12
N ARG A 101 0.75 -12.59 -5.12
CA ARG A 101 2.09 -12.24 -5.56
C ARG A 101 2.12 -10.82 -6.11
N MET A 102 1.10 -10.45 -6.88
CA MET A 102 1.01 -9.09 -7.41
C MET A 102 0.87 -8.07 -6.27
N ALA A 103 0.02 -8.37 -5.29
CA ALA A 103 -0.17 -7.48 -4.14
C ALA A 103 1.12 -7.31 -3.35
N THR A 104 1.83 -8.41 -3.11
CA THR A 104 3.09 -8.36 -2.37
C THR A 104 4.12 -7.53 -3.11
N SER A 105 4.25 -7.76 -4.42
CA SER A 105 5.22 -7.01 -5.23
C SER A 105 4.91 -5.52 -5.24
N LEU A 106 3.63 -5.16 -5.34
CA LEU A 106 3.23 -3.76 -5.30
C LEU A 106 3.54 -3.13 -3.96
N TYR A 107 3.22 -3.83 -2.88
CA TYR A 107 3.46 -3.27 -1.55
C TYR A 107 4.96 -3.07 -1.32
N GLN A 108 5.77 -4.05 -1.71
CA GLN A 108 7.23 -3.95 -1.59
C GLN A 108 7.76 -2.76 -2.39
N LEU A 109 7.24 -2.58 -3.60
CA LEU A 109 7.64 -1.48 -4.47
C LEU A 109 7.39 -0.13 -3.80
N TRP A 110 6.18 0.06 -3.29
CA TRP A 110 5.79 1.33 -2.71
C TRP A 110 6.48 1.59 -1.37
N LEU A 111 6.66 0.55 -0.57
CA LEU A 111 7.38 0.69 0.69
C LEU A 111 8.82 1.11 0.45
N GLY A 112 9.49 0.44 -0.49
CA GLY A 112 10.86 0.77 -0.84
C GLY A 112 10.97 2.15 -1.46
N ALA A 113 10.04 2.50 -2.35
CA ALA A 113 10.04 3.82 -2.99
C ALA A 113 9.86 4.94 -1.96
N SER A 114 9.00 4.70 -0.95
CA SER A 114 8.78 5.68 0.10
C SER A 114 10.05 5.91 0.91
N LEU A 115 10.74 4.83 1.26
CA LEU A 115 12.00 4.94 1.99
C LEU A 115 13.04 5.68 1.17
N MET A 116 13.16 5.34 -0.11
CA MET A 116 14.12 6.00 -0.99
C MET A 116 13.80 7.47 -1.19
N SER A 117 12.52 7.83 -1.27
CA SER A 117 12.14 9.24 -1.40
C SER A 117 12.56 10.04 -0.18
N LYS A 118 12.44 9.44 1.01
CA LYS A 118 12.93 10.10 2.22
C LYS A 118 14.44 10.22 2.20
N LEU A 119 15.13 9.18 1.78
CA LEU A 119 16.58 9.18 1.74
C LEU A 119 17.12 10.23 0.77
N TYR A 120 16.49 10.37 -0.39
CA TYR A 120 16.93 11.30 -1.43
C TYR A 120 16.30 12.67 -1.31
N CYS A 121 15.36 12.85 -0.41
CA CYS A 121 14.65 14.11 -0.18
C CYS A 121 13.94 14.61 -1.45
N ASN A 122 13.40 13.70 -2.25
CA ASN A 122 12.57 14.09 -3.39
C ASN A 122 11.64 12.95 -3.76
N GLY A 123 10.64 13.26 -4.56
CA GLY A 123 9.58 12.33 -4.90
C GLY A 123 9.84 11.46 -6.12
N THR A 124 11.02 11.51 -6.69
CA THR A 124 11.32 10.75 -7.90
C THR A 124 11.08 9.24 -7.72
N PRO A 125 11.54 8.60 -6.61
CA PRO A 125 11.29 7.16 -6.46
C PRO A 125 9.80 6.83 -6.41
N LEU A 126 8.97 7.66 -5.75
CA LEU A 126 7.53 7.42 -5.69
C LEU A 126 6.87 7.62 -7.05
N ASN A 127 7.31 8.60 -7.82
CA ASN A 127 6.78 8.80 -9.16
C ASN A 127 7.12 7.63 -10.06
N LYS A 128 8.32 7.06 -9.91
CA LYS A 128 8.69 5.86 -10.65
C LYS A 128 7.86 4.66 -10.23
N ALA A 129 7.57 4.55 -8.93
CA ALA A 129 6.70 3.48 -8.44
C ALA A 129 5.31 3.59 -9.06
N MET A 130 4.78 4.80 -9.19
CA MET A 130 3.48 4.98 -9.83
C MET A 130 3.53 4.55 -11.30
N ALA A 131 4.58 4.90 -12.02
CA ALA A 131 4.71 4.50 -13.41
C ALA A 131 4.76 2.97 -13.55
N THR A 132 5.53 2.32 -12.67
CA THR A 132 5.60 0.86 -12.65
C THR A 132 4.25 0.24 -12.31
N THR A 133 3.54 0.84 -11.34
CA THR A 133 2.22 0.36 -10.94
C THR A 133 1.24 0.41 -12.10
N ARG A 134 1.24 1.52 -12.84
CA ARG A 134 0.37 1.63 -14.02
C ARG A 134 0.70 0.55 -15.04
N SER A 135 1.98 0.31 -15.24
CA SER A 135 2.43 -0.72 -16.17
C SER A 135 1.94 -2.11 -15.76
N MET A 136 1.91 -2.38 -14.46
CA MET A 136 1.47 -3.68 -13.95
C MET A 136 -0.04 -3.84 -13.94
N LEU A 137 -0.78 -2.77 -13.73
CA LEU A 137 -2.23 -2.86 -13.47
C LEU A 137 -3.09 -2.42 -14.64
N ILE A 138 -2.56 -1.64 -15.56
CA ILE A 138 -3.32 -1.18 -16.70
C ILE A 138 -2.84 -1.96 -17.92
N LYS A 139 -3.69 -2.90 -18.36
CA LYS A 139 -3.29 -3.76 -19.46
C LYS A 139 -3.65 -3.15 -20.81
N GLY A 140 -3.07 -3.72 -21.83
CA GLY A 140 -3.55 -3.54 -23.17
C GLY A 140 -3.23 -2.24 -23.85
N GLU A 141 -2.25 -1.58 -23.43
CA GLU A 141 -1.84 -0.37 -24.11
C GLU A 141 -1.06 -0.66 -25.37
#